data_e1dadbd64c6be6f413eea37e69026eca
#
_entry.id   e1dadbd64c6be6f413eea37e69026eca
#
_cell.length_a   1.000
_cell.length_b   1.000
_cell.length_c   1.000
_cell.angle_alpha   90.00
_cell.angle_beta   90.00
_cell.angle_gamma   90.00
#
_symmetry.space_group_name_H-M   'P 1'
#
loop_
_entity.id
_entity.type
_entity.pdbx_description
1 polymer ?
#
loop_
_entity_poly.entity_id
_entity_poly.type
_entity_poly.pdbx_seq_one_letter_code
_entity_poly.pdbx_strand_id
1 'polypeptide(L)'
;MDARHNMHRTESCTDGGFAKTSARFGVVTAQGGWRKVTWGVVAGVAAVATAGSLMAPSAAIAAEWVDVGGNQYNAGTAAGDDAGTWSWDGADDMKLNGYNGSAIKAEGKLNVNYSGNNTVTNGDGRGVLVMDGANENAELNIKGDASSTLNVTSSGDAIMSAGDINIDGAGTVNATSTKADAIDAKGDLTIKGSGNVNAAGDSDGIRADDNITIDNSGTVTAKATEDQGIDAHENLTIKGGGKVEASSAEDVAIWAGGNIDISGGSQVKANSKEDSAVEAKGGLAVTNASLNANGAGYGIYTYKGITLDGATVTVRASAGNDEASALFTDEDDIFIKNGSIVDAFAEGQFSTAISTRNYNPNEAGGHIYISDSIVKAIAQYAETGGDGPDHYSEGQDGEAIPEREGLNIGIFAQTSEGITPATISIVRSKVTAEGDTAAIFALAMSADGKAIGTIEIEGATILTPEGGKVIDYRNKEELSDGIMYEAGQTIGTGDAVVDSPYNEAVAKSTVIAPFEEAKPEANPEEATPVVKPAKQQTLVTGAKAEPAEAKKSLPATGDASQVGFAATAFAGVAAAFASLAALLTGFIARRKRE
;
A
#
# COMPACT_ATOMS: atom_id res chain seq x y z
N MET A 1 41.92 2.29 4.04
CA MET A 1 42.49 1.10 4.69
C MET A 1 41.61 0.83 5.88
N ASP A 2 40.61 -0.05 5.67
CA ASP A 2 40.25 -1.07 6.63
C ASP A 2 39.11 -1.90 6.03
N ALA A 3 39.38 -3.19 5.98
CA ALA A 3 38.54 -4.18 5.38
C ALA A 3 37.42 -4.56 6.35
N ARG A 4 36.16 -4.53 5.91
CA ARG A 4 35.05 -5.17 6.62
C ARG A 4 34.79 -6.53 5.99
N HIS A 5 34.84 -7.55 6.83
CA HIS A 5 34.61 -8.95 6.51
C HIS A 5 33.13 -9.23 6.28
N ASN A 6 32.80 -9.68 5.08
CA ASN A 6 31.55 -10.39 4.80
C ASN A 6 31.69 -11.85 5.26
N MET A 7 30.89 -12.26 6.23
CA MET A 7 30.69 -13.68 6.54
C MET A 7 29.41 -14.17 5.85
N HIS A 8 29.54 -14.80 4.72
CA HIS A 8 28.51 -15.65 4.14
C HIS A 8 28.37 -16.93 4.96
N ARG A 9 27.20 -17.16 5.52
CA ARG A 9 26.80 -18.47 6.07
C ARG A 9 26.03 -19.23 5.01
N THR A 10 26.68 -20.20 4.39
CA THR A 10 26.04 -21.20 3.51
C THR A 10 25.54 -22.35 4.38
N GLU A 11 24.24 -22.53 4.50
CA GLU A 11 23.65 -23.77 4.99
C GLU A 11 23.16 -24.61 3.79
N SER A 12 23.74 -25.82 3.69
CA SER A 12 23.38 -26.81 2.69
C SER A 12 22.12 -27.57 3.15
N CYS A 13 21.03 -27.50 2.42
CA CYS A 13 19.90 -28.42 2.58
C CYS A 13 20.12 -29.66 1.69
N THR A 14 20.13 -30.82 2.32
CA THR A 14 20.20 -32.15 1.69
C THR A 14 18.81 -32.57 1.21
N ASP A 15 18.78 -33.12 0.00
CA ASP A 15 17.66 -33.75 -0.69
C ASP A 15 16.88 -34.79 0.15
N GLY A 16 15.55 -34.59 0.26
CA GLY A 16 14.60 -35.60 0.67
C GLY A 16 13.53 -35.78 -0.41
N GLY A 17 13.63 -36.84 -1.21
CA GLY A 17 12.73 -37.12 -2.31
C GLY A 17 11.31 -37.46 -1.86
N PHE A 18 10.31 -36.85 -2.48
CA PHE A 18 8.91 -37.26 -2.40
C PHE A 18 8.38 -37.75 -3.76
N ALA A 19 7.71 -38.90 -3.70
CA ALA A 19 7.16 -39.62 -4.83
C ALA A 19 6.01 -38.88 -5.51
N LYS A 20 6.07 -38.77 -6.85
CA LYS A 20 4.99 -38.27 -7.70
C LYS A 20 3.89 -39.33 -7.85
N THR A 21 2.69 -39.03 -7.36
CA THR A 21 1.45 -39.72 -7.77
C THR A 21 0.73 -38.87 -8.82
N SER A 22 0.71 -39.35 -10.06
CA SER A 22 0.01 -38.74 -11.18
C SER A 22 -1.45 -39.20 -11.19
N ALA A 23 -2.41 -38.30 -10.99
CA ALA A 23 -3.81 -38.52 -11.27
C ALA A 23 -4.14 -38.09 -12.71
N ARG A 24 -4.57 -39.05 -13.55
CA ARG A 24 -5.06 -38.78 -14.90
C ARG A 24 -6.53 -38.35 -14.81
N PHE A 25 -6.85 -37.15 -15.32
CA PHE A 25 -8.21 -36.76 -15.62
C PHE A 25 -8.52 -36.98 -17.09
N GLY A 26 -9.57 -37.74 -17.35
CA GLY A 26 -10.09 -38.02 -18.70
C GLY A 26 -10.88 -36.84 -19.26
N VAL A 27 -10.58 -36.48 -20.48
CA VAL A 27 -11.32 -35.48 -21.27
C VAL A 27 -12.57 -36.15 -21.85
N VAL A 28 -13.76 -35.63 -21.53
CA VAL A 28 -15.02 -35.95 -22.22
C VAL A 28 -15.33 -34.82 -23.16
N THR A 29 -15.25 -35.06 -24.47
CA THR A 29 -15.71 -34.14 -25.51
C THR A 29 -17.22 -34.32 -25.75
N ALA A 30 -18.00 -33.25 -25.58
CA ALA A 30 -19.39 -33.17 -26.06
C ALA A 30 -19.50 -32.09 -27.14
N GLN A 31 -19.87 -32.52 -28.35
CA GLN A 31 -20.26 -31.63 -29.44
C GLN A 31 -21.71 -31.15 -29.25
N GLY A 32 -22.01 -29.91 -29.59
CA GLY A 32 -23.37 -29.50 -30.00
C GLY A 32 -23.83 -28.11 -29.52
N GLY A 33 -24.06 -27.23 -30.48
CA GLY A 33 -25.15 -26.27 -30.43
C GLY A 33 -24.86 -24.83 -30.02
N TRP A 34 -24.65 -23.94 -30.99
CA TRP A 34 -24.60 -22.49 -30.83
C TRP A 34 -25.98 -21.93 -30.41
N ARG A 35 -26.07 -21.31 -29.23
CA ARG A 35 -27.10 -20.33 -28.88
C ARG A 35 -26.42 -19.05 -28.38
N LYS A 36 -26.87 -17.90 -28.91
CA LYS A 36 -26.48 -16.58 -28.48
C LYS A 36 -26.80 -16.42 -27.00
N VAL A 37 -25.77 -16.16 -26.18
CA VAL A 37 -25.92 -15.78 -24.77
C VAL A 37 -25.51 -14.33 -24.67
N THR A 38 -26.47 -13.48 -24.32
CA THR A 38 -26.27 -12.10 -23.90
C THR A 38 -25.43 -12.09 -22.62
N TRP A 39 -24.33 -11.40 -22.62
CA TRP A 39 -23.45 -11.23 -21.47
C TRP A 39 -24.09 -10.25 -20.48
N GLY A 40 -24.62 -10.79 -19.40
CA GLY A 40 -24.83 -10.02 -18.18
C GLY A 40 -23.56 -10.09 -17.36
N VAL A 41 -22.94 -8.94 -17.11
CA VAL A 41 -21.80 -8.82 -16.20
C VAL A 41 -22.30 -9.10 -14.79
N VAL A 42 -22.07 -10.32 -14.31
CA VAL A 42 -22.18 -10.65 -12.89
C VAL A 42 -20.77 -10.51 -12.33
N ALA A 43 -20.50 -9.39 -11.69
CA ALA A 43 -19.31 -9.24 -10.85
C ALA A 43 -19.42 -10.23 -9.67
N GLY A 44 -18.92 -11.43 -9.89
CA GLY A 44 -18.72 -12.40 -8.83
C GLY A 44 -17.43 -12.06 -8.10
N VAL A 45 -17.55 -11.54 -6.89
CA VAL A 45 -16.46 -11.55 -5.91
C VAL A 45 -16.15 -13.02 -5.64
N ALA A 46 -15.13 -13.57 -6.26
CA ALA A 46 -14.58 -14.85 -5.87
C ALA A 46 -13.85 -14.63 -4.55
N ALA A 47 -14.54 -14.83 -3.43
CA ALA A 47 -13.88 -15.11 -2.17
C ALA A 47 -13.11 -16.42 -2.38
N VAL A 48 -11.82 -16.32 -2.64
CA VAL A 48 -10.90 -17.45 -2.57
C VAL A 48 -10.79 -17.77 -1.08
N ALA A 49 -11.69 -18.63 -0.59
CA ALA A 49 -11.47 -19.34 0.64
C ALA A 49 -10.34 -20.34 0.34
N THR A 50 -9.11 -19.94 0.56
CA THR A 50 -8.01 -20.88 0.72
C THR A 50 -8.38 -21.73 1.93
N ALA A 51 -8.80 -22.98 1.69
CA ALA A 51 -8.87 -24.00 2.70
C ALA A 51 -7.42 -24.31 3.12
N GLY A 52 -6.81 -23.39 3.89
CA GLY A 52 -5.67 -23.71 4.71
C GLY A 52 -6.10 -24.88 5.59
N SER A 53 -5.36 -25.96 5.56
CA SER A 53 -5.51 -27.05 6.50
C SER A 53 -5.49 -26.44 7.90
N LEU A 54 -6.66 -26.37 8.55
CA LEU A 54 -6.78 -26.18 9.97
C LEU A 54 -6.07 -27.38 10.64
N MET A 55 -4.76 -27.32 10.74
CA MET A 55 -4.11 -27.96 11.87
C MET A 55 -4.67 -27.22 13.07
N ALA A 56 -5.45 -27.88 13.90
CA ALA A 56 -5.81 -27.33 15.19
C ALA A 56 -4.48 -26.95 15.87
N PRO A 57 -4.29 -25.68 16.27
CA PRO A 57 -3.06 -25.32 16.97
C PRO A 57 -2.96 -26.28 18.15
N SER A 58 -1.80 -26.90 18.28
CA SER A 58 -1.50 -27.69 19.47
C SER A 58 -1.66 -26.75 20.66
N ALA A 59 -2.52 -27.09 21.62
CA ALA A 59 -2.76 -26.20 22.76
C ALA A 59 -1.41 -25.92 23.43
N ALA A 60 -1.06 -24.63 23.53
CA ALA A 60 0.18 -24.20 24.19
C ALA A 60 0.16 -24.74 25.62
N ILE A 61 1.30 -25.31 26.04
CA ILE A 61 1.46 -25.84 27.39
C ILE A 61 1.79 -24.67 28.32
N ALA A 62 1.22 -24.67 29.51
CA ALA A 62 1.54 -23.70 30.56
C ALA A 62 3.05 -23.57 30.76
N ALA A 63 3.52 -22.40 31.20
CA ALA A 63 4.95 -22.14 31.39
C ALA A 63 5.59 -23.20 32.30
N GLU A 64 6.66 -23.82 31.82
CA GLU A 64 7.42 -24.79 32.60
C GLU A 64 8.22 -24.09 33.70
N TRP A 65 8.62 -22.87 33.47
CA TRP A 65 9.28 -21.99 34.44
C TRP A 65 9.15 -20.51 34.00
N VAL A 66 9.31 -19.62 34.94
CA VAL A 66 9.52 -18.19 34.72
C VAL A 66 10.80 -17.72 35.37
N ASP A 67 11.51 -16.79 34.75
CA ASP A 67 12.65 -16.04 35.34
C ASP A 67 12.24 -14.58 35.43
N VAL A 68 12.30 -14.04 36.64
CA VAL A 68 12.03 -12.63 36.90
C VAL A 68 13.28 -12.02 37.54
N GLY A 69 13.96 -11.17 36.77
CA GLY A 69 15.15 -10.50 37.25
C GLY A 69 16.35 -11.41 37.53
N GLY A 70 16.49 -12.53 36.80
CA GLY A 70 17.57 -13.51 36.97
C GLY A 70 17.28 -14.57 38.04
N ASN A 71 16.05 -14.60 38.57
CA ASN A 71 15.62 -15.64 39.50
C ASN A 71 14.58 -16.54 38.82
N GLN A 72 14.91 -17.81 38.68
CA GLN A 72 14.05 -18.81 38.06
C GLN A 72 13.13 -19.48 39.07
N TYR A 73 11.86 -19.63 38.69
CA TYR A 73 10.78 -20.27 39.45
C TYR A 73 10.17 -21.37 38.58
N ASN A 74 10.07 -22.61 39.07
CA ASN A 74 9.56 -23.74 38.32
C ASN A 74 8.06 -23.90 38.46
N ALA A 75 7.40 -24.48 37.46
CA ALA A 75 5.98 -24.78 37.47
C ALA A 75 5.52 -25.56 38.72
N GLY A 76 4.26 -25.40 39.07
CA GLY A 76 3.62 -26.02 40.23
C GLY A 76 3.81 -25.27 41.54
N THR A 77 4.59 -24.19 41.57
CA THR A 77 4.76 -23.36 42.76
C THR A 77 4.57 -21.89 42.44
N ALA A 78 3.56 -21.27 43.04
CA ALA A 78 3.33 -19.84 42.88
C ALA A 78 4.53 -19.03 43.40
N ALA A 79 4.85 -17.95 42.72
CA ALA A 79 5.95 -17.05 43.06
C ALA A 79 5.51 -15.57 43.00
N GLY A 80 6.28 -14.69 43.61
CA GLY A 80 6.04 -13.24 43.62
C GLY A 80 7.03 -12.53 44.54
N ASP A 81 6.95 -11.20 44.58
CA ASP A 81 7.72 -10.41 45.51
C ASP A 81 6.89 -10.00 46.76
N ASP A 82 7.58 -9.67 47.83
CA ASP A 82 6.93 -9.25 49.09
C ASP A 82 6.17 -7.92 48.93
N ALA A 83 6.52 -7.11 47.96
CA ALA A 83 5.87 -5.83 47.67
C ALA A 83 4.58 -5.99 46.87
N GLY A 84 4.34 -7.19 46.28
CA GLY A 84 3.19 -7.47 45.45
C GLY A 84 3.22 -6.76 44.09
N THR A 85 4.42 -6.40 43.61
CA THR A 85 4.57 -5.74 42.33
C THR A 85 4.49 -6.73 41.14
N TRP A 86 4.76 -8.00 41.43
CA TRP A 86 4.51 -9.10 40.50
C TRP A 86 4.11 -10.38 41.24
N SER A 87 3.38 -11.23 40.58
CA SER A 87 3.09 -12.59 41.03
C SER A 87 2.86 -13.53 39.85
N TRP A 88 3.24 -14.79 40.01
CA TRP A 88 2.99 -15.89 39.07
C TRP A 88 2.30 -17.03 39.80
N ASP A 89 1.29 -17.60 39.20
CA ASP A 89 0.48 -18.66 39.83
C ASP A 89 1.13 -20.05 39.85
N GLY A 90 2.28 -20.19 39.21
CA GLY A 90 2.99 -21.46 39.02
C GLY A 90 2.54 -22.25 37.82
N ALA A 91 1.78 -21.63 36.91
CA ALA A 91 1.31 -22.19 35.65
C ALA A 91 1.57 -21.19 34.49
N ASP A 92 0.57 -20.47 34.03
CA ASP A 92 0.68 -19.57 32.90
C ASP A 92 0.32 -18.11 33.23
N ASP A 93 -0.27 -17.81 34.40
CA ASP A 93 -0.75 -16.48 34.73
C ASP A 93 0.27 -15.68 35.56
N MET A 94 0.84 -14.65 34.94
CA MET A 94 1.64 -13.64 35.62
C MET A 94 0.85 -12.33 35.77
N LYS A 95 0.91 -11.71 36.93
CA LYS A 95 0.35 -10.39 37.21
C LYS A 95 1.45 -9.40 37.50
N LEU A 96 1.38 -8.21 36.89
CA LEU A 96 2.25 -7.07 37.17
C LEU A 96 1.41 -5.92 37.69
N ASN A 97 1.85 -5.30 38.80
CA ASN A 97 1.21 -4.14 39.42
C ASN A 97 2.24 -3.19 40.02
N GLY A 98 2.72 -2.27 39.17
CA GLY A 98 3.82 -1.37 39.54
C GLY A 98 5.19 -2.06 39.52
N TYR A 99 5.35 -3.11 38.73
CA TYR A 99 6.64 -3.77 38.53
C TYR A 99 7.66 -2.79 37.94
N ASN A 100 8.83 -2.74 38.55
CA ASN A 100 9.97 -1.98 38.05
C ASN A 100 11.23 -2.83 38.23
N GLY A 101 11.57 -3.59 37.22
CA GLY A 101 12.62 -4.59 37.30
C GLY A 101 13.27 -4.92 35.97
N SER A 102 14.09 -5.96 35.98
CA SER A 102 14.76 -6.44 34.79
C SER A 102 13.90 -7.46 34.01
N ALA A 103 14.51 -8.18 33.09
CA ALA A 103 13.85 -9.08 32.15
C ALA A 103 12.85 -10.06 32.83
N ILE A 104 11.81 -10.40 32.06
CA ILE A 104 10.87 -11.48 32.35
C ILE A 104 11.06 -12.52 31.24
N LYS A 105 11.35 -13.77 31.62
CA LYS A 105 11.49 -14.88 30.68
C LYS A 105 10.61 -16.04 31.09
N ALA A 106 10.13 -16.80 30.11
CA ALA A 106 9.38 -18.01 30.35
C ALA A 106 9.67 -19.05 29.25
N GLU A 107 9.27 -20.29 29.50
CA GLU A 107 9.30 -21.38 28.52
C GLU A 107 7.88 -21.96 28.42
N GLY A 108 7.33 -22.05 27.20
CA GLY A 108 5.97 -22.46 26.94
C GLY A 108 4.99 -21.29 26.83
N LYS A 109 3.86 -21.32 27.53
CA LYS A 109 2.83 -20.27 27.50
C LYS A 109 2.95 -19.31 28.70
N LEU A 110 2.89 -17.99 28.44
CA LEU A 110 2.83 -16.98 29.48
C LEU A 110 1.73 -15.94 29.21
N ASN A 111 0.86 -15.74 30.19
CA ASN A 111 -0.13 -14.66 30.20
C ASN A 111 0.36 -13.55 31.13
N VAL A 112 0.72 -12.39 30.59
CA VAL A 112 1.12 -11.21 31.37
C VAL A 112 -0.07 -10.28 31.54
N ASN A 113 -0.70 -10.31 32.71
CA ASN A 113 -1.81 -9.43 33.07
C ASN A 113 -1.23 -8.23 33.84
N TYR A 114 -1.31 -7.01 33.31
CA TYR A 114 -0.73 -5.84 33.96
C TYR A 114 -1.76 -4.79 34.37
N SER A 115 -1.51 -4.19 35.53
CA SER A 115 -2.24 -3.06 36.09
C SER A 115 -1.27 -2.01 36.60
N GLY A 116 -1.69 -0.74 36.67
CA GLY A 116 -0.79 0.37 37.02
C GLY A 116 0.34 0.59 36.01
N ASN A 117 1.44 1.19 36.48
CA ASN A 117 2.60 1.49 35.65
C ASN A 117 3.69 0.44 35.87
N ASN A 118 4.02 -0.32 34.85
CA ASN A 118 5.02 -1.37 34.90
C ASN A 118 6.20 -1.03 34.00
N THR A 119 7.40 -1.37 34.41
CA THR A 119 8.63 -1.14 33.65
C THR A 119 9.50 -2.39 33.70
N VAL A 120 9.87 -2.88 32.53
CA VAL A 120 10.85 -3.94 32.35
C VAL A 120 12.04 -3.33 31.62
N THR A 121 13.26 -3.45 32.17
CA THR A 121 14.46 -2.91 31.55
C THR A 121 15.54 -3.97 31.46
N ASN A 122 16.07 -4.22 30.26
CA ASN A 122 17.22 -5.13 30.09
C ASN A 122 18.25 -4.54 29.13
N GLY A 123 19.31 -4.01 29.65
CA GLY A 123 20.40 -3.40 28.87
C GLY A 123 21.26 -4.37 28.07
N ASP A 124 21.22 -5.67 28.38
CA ASP A 124 22.11 -6.68 27.81
C ASP A 124 21.36 -7.84 27.13
N GLY A 125 20.13 -7.65 26.68
CA GLY A 125 19.36 -8.71 26.02
C GLY A 125 17.88 -8.37 25.87
N ARG A 126 17.02 -9.39 25.77
CA ARG A 126 15.58 -9.26 25.58
C ARG A 126 14.86 -8.84 26.84
N GLY A 127 13.77 -8.07 26.71
CA GLY A 127 12.97 -7.57 27.83
C GLY A 127 11.98 -8.61 28.35
N VAL A 128 10.92 -8.90 27.59
CA VAL A 128 9.98 -10.00 27.83
C VAL A 128 10.23 -11.06 26.76
N LEU A 129 10.56 -12.27 27.19
CA LEU A 129 10.91 -13.38 26.30
C LEU A 129 10.13 -14.63 26.66
N VAL A 130 9.40 -15.20 25.70
CA VAL A 130 8.84 -16.53 25.80
C VAL A 130 9.52 -17.44 24.80
N MET A 131 10.12 -18.52 25.29
CA MET A 131 10.82 -19.53 24.50
C MET A 131 9.95 -20.77 24.30
N ASP A 132 10.24 -21.53 23.25
CA ASP A 132 9.64 -22.84 23.08
C ASP A 132 9.94 -23.73 24.28
N GLY A 133 8.89 -24.39 24.76
CA GLY A 133 8.99 -25.51 25.69
C GLY A 133 9.32 -26.80 24.97
N ALA A 134 9.26 -27.91 25.70
CA ALA A 134 9.56 -29.27 25.16
C ALA A 134 8.67 -29.71 23.97
N ASN A 135 7.62 -28.96 23.64
CA ASN A 135 6.69 -29.23 22.56
C ASN A 135 6.59 -28.14 21.48
N GLU A 136 7.56 -27.24 21.41
CA GLU A 136 7.64 -26.19 20.38
C GLU A 136 6.39 -25.28 20.30
N ASN A 137 5.83 -24.85 21.46
CA ASN A 137 4.56 -24.11 21.54
C ASN A 137 4.70 -22.89 22.48
N ALA A 138 5.50 -21.92 22.10
CA ALA A 138 5.55 -20.66 22.79
C ALA A 138 4.29 -19.81 22.48
N GLU A 139 3.70 -19.22 23.50
CA GLU A 139 2.60 -18.26 23.35
C GLU A 139 2.71 -17.17 24.40
N LEU A 140 2.77 -15.91 23.99
CA LEU A 140 2.78 -14.77 24.88
C LEU A 140 1.48 -13.98 24.76
N ASN A 141 0.71 -13.93 25.84
CA ASN A 141 -0.50 -13.12 25.94
C ASN A 141 -0.25 -11.93 26.85
N ILE A 142 -0.46 -10.70 26.38
CA ILE A 142 -0.30 -9.47 27.13
C ILE A 142 -1.65 -8.77 27.24
N LYS A 143 -2.11 -8.53 28.48
CA LYS A 143 -3.39 -7.89 28.73
C LYS A 143 -3.33 -6.84 29.81
N GLY A 144 -3.81 -5.63 29.49
CA GLY A 144 -3.83 -4.49 30.42
C GLY A 144 -5.18 -3.81 30.53
N ASP A 145 -5.43 -3.24 31.72
CA ASP A 145 -6.58 -2.38 31.98
C ASP A 145 -6.41 -0.99 31.35
N ALA A 146 -7.51 -0.26 31.12
CA ALA A 146 -7.51 1.02 30.39
C ALA A 146 -6.56 2.11 30.93
N SER A 147 -6.21 2.08 32.21
CA SER A 147 -5.29 3.06 32.83
C SER A 147 -3.89 2.52 33.09
N SER A 148 -3.61 1.30 32.62
CA SER A 148 -2.34 0.63 32.87
C SER A 148 -1.35 0.80 31.72
N THR A 149 -0.07 0.74 32.08
CA THR A 149 1.03 0.85 31.14
C THR A 149 2.06 -0.23 31.40
N LEU A 150 2.52 -0.88 30.34
CA LEU A 150 3.67 -1.77 30.33
C LEU A 150 4.75 -1.15 29.45
N ASN A 151 5.86 -0.72 30.08
CA ASN A 151 7.04 -0.22 29.36
C ASN A 151 8.08 -1.31 29.34
N VAL A 152 8.54 -1.69 28.17
CA VAL A 152 9.62 -2.66 27.98
C VAL A 152 10.73 -2.00 27.18
N THR A 153 11.93 -1.92 27.77
CA THR A 153 13.11 -1.37 27.11
C THR A 153 14.26 -2.36 27.18
N SER A 154 14.87 -2.64 26.04
CA SER A 154 15.95 -3.64 25.95
C SER A 154 16.99 -3.27 24.88
N SER A 155 18.11 -4.00 24.88
CA SER A 155 19.09 -3.92 23.80
C SER A 155 18.85 -4.98 22.70
N GLY A 156 18.27 -6.12 23.03
CA GLY A 156 17.68 -7.08 22.09
C GLY A 156 16.21 -6.82 21.92
N ASP A 157 15.44 -7.77 21.43
CA ASP A 157 13.99 -7.62 21.23
C ASP A 157 13.32 -7.20 22.54
N ALA A 158 12.47 -6.17 22.48
CA ALA A 158 11.83 -5.74 23.73
C ALA A 158 10.77 -6.75 24.17
N ILE A 159 9.95 -7.22 23.27
CA ILE A 159 8.96 -8.28 23.50
C ILE A 159 9.14 -9.33 22.41
N MET A 160 9.46 -10.57 22.81
CA MET A 160 9.69 -11.68 21.86
C MET A 160 9.01 -12.96 22.33
N SER A 161 8.41 -13.67 21.40
CA SER A 161 7.93 -15.04 21.55
C SER A 161 8.51 -15.93 20.45
N ALA A 162 8.96 -17.14 20.81
CA ALA A 162 9.32 -18.16 19.82
C ALA A 162 8.10 -18.75 19.06
N GLY A 163 6.88 -18.39 19.46
CA GLY A 163 5.62 -18.64 18.77
C GLY A 163 4.77 -17.38 18.72
N ASP A 164 3.49 -17.51 19.06
CA ASP A 164 2.52 -16.43 18.93
C ASP A 164 2.66 -15.31 19.97
N ILE A 165 2.28 -14.10 19.57
CA ILE A 165 2.08 -12.95 20.49
C ILE A 165 0.66 -12.43 20.34
N ASN A 166 -0.05 -12.32 21.46
CA ASN A 166 -1.37 -11.72 21.55
C ASN A 166 -1.34 -10.51 22.50
N ILE A 167 -1.58 -9.32 22.01
CA ILE A 167 -1.74 -8.10 22.82
C ILE A 167 -3.23 -7.72 22.81
N ASP A 168 -3.90 -7.87 23.96
CA ASP A 168 -5.35 -7.63 24.13
C ASP A 168 -5.62 -6.68 25.30
N GLY A 169 -6.62 -5.85 25.15
CA GLY A 169 -7.09 -5.00 26.25
C GLY A 169 -7.17 -3.54 25.91
N ALA A 170 -7.24 -2.71 26.96
CA ALA A 170 -7.37 -1.26 26.84
C ALA A 170 -6.18 -0.49 27.39
N GLY A 171 -5.15 -1.19 27.89
CA GLY A 171 -3.92 -0.59 28.41
C GLY A 171 -2.97 -0.11 27.31
N THR A 172 -1.86 0.48 27.75
CA THR A 172 -0.78 0.90 26.82
C THR A 172 0.40 -0.05 26.93
N VAL A 173 0.92 -0.51 25.80
CA VAL A 173 2.19 -1.26 25.70
C VAL A 173 3.18 -0.38 24.95
N ASN A 174 4.33 -0.08 25.58
CA ASN A 174 5.46 0.61 24.99
C ASN A 174 6.63 -0.37 24.92
N ALA A 175 7.01 -0.79 23.73
CA ALA A 175 8.14 -1.67 23.47
C ALA A 175 9.25 -0.88 22.77
N THR A 176 10.46 -0.89 23.32
CA THR A 176 11.60 -0.20 22.72
C THR A 176 12.82 -1.11 22.72
N SER A 177 13.35 -1.37 21.54
CA SER A 177 14.64 -2.03 21.35
C SER A 177 15.67 -1.03 20.80
N THR A 178 16.93 -1.17 21.21
CA THR A 178 18.01 -0.29 20.75
C THR A 178 18.96 -0.95 19.75
N LYS A 179 18.76 -2.23 19.40
CA LYS A 179 19.61 -2.98 18.45
C LYS A 179 18.89 -4.15 17.76
N ALA A 180 17.58 -4.29 17.94
CA ALA A 180 16.79 -5.39 17.40
C ALA A 180 15.33 -4.96 17.25
N ASP A 181 14.40 -5.91 17.20
CA ASP A 181 12.99 -5.64 17.01
C ASP A 181 12.32 -5.17 18.30
N ALA A 182 11.35 -4.26 18.20
CA ALA A 182 10.60 -3.90 19.39
C ALA A 182 9.61 -5.00 19.79
N ILE A 183 8.91 -5.60 18.82
CA ILE A 183 8.01 -6.75 19.02
C ILE A 183 8.30 -7.78 17.94
N ASP A 184 8.69 -8.99 18.34
CA ASP A 184 9.06 -10.10 17.44
C ASP A 184 8.31 -11.39 17.82
N ALA A 185 7.39 -11.82 16.95
CA ALA A 185 6.69 -13.10 17.04
C ALA A 185 7.25 -14.07 16.00
N LYS A 186 7.64 -15.29 16.41
CA LYS A 186 8.05 -16.33 15.47
C LYS A 186 6.86 -17.16 14.94
N GLY A 187 5.65 -16.84 15.35
CA GLY A 187 4.37 -17.29 14.84
C GLY A 187 3.50 -16.11 14.45
N ASP A 188 2.20 -16.20 14.72
CA ASP A 188 1.23 -15.11 14.49
C ASP A 188 1.37 -13.99 15.52
N LEU A 189 1.17 -12.74 15.08
CA LEU A 189 1.03 -11.60 15.97
C LEU A 189 -0.37 -11.00 15.88
N THR A 190 -1.07 -10.92 17.00
CA THR A 190 -2.41 -10.32 17.09
C THR A 190 -2.43 -9.15 18.07
N ILE A 191 -2.85 -7.97 17.61
CA ILE A 191 -3.11 -6.79 18.43
C ILE A 191 -4.60 -6.49 18.34
N LYS A 192 -5.32 -6.55 19.49
CA LYS A 192 -6.78 -6.32 19.53
C LYS A 192 -7.20 -5.51 20.75
N GLY A 193 -8.47 -5.04 20.70
CA GLY A 193 -9.06 -4.28 21.81
C GLY A 193 -9.12 -2.78 21.54
N SER A 194 -8.81 -1.97 22.55
CA SER A 194 -8.87 -0.50 22.45
C SER A 194 -7.62 0.19 23.02
N GLY A 195 -6.62 -0.59 23.39
CA GLY A 195 -5.36 -0.08 23.94
C GLY A 195 -4.45 0.52 22.89
N ASN A 196 -3.35 1.11 23.36
CA ASN A 196 -2.32 1.63 22.47
C ASN A 196 -1.10 0.70 22.50
N VAL A 197 -0.50 0.48 21.33
CA VAL A 197 0.78 -0.22 21.21
C VAL A 197 1.77 0.71 20.51
N ASN A 198 2.89 1.00 21.19
CA ASN A 198 3.97 1.81 20.64
C ASN A 198 5.23 0.94 20.59
N ALA A 199 5.62 0.55 19.40
CA ALA A 199 6.79 -0.28 19.14
C ALA A 199 7.85 0.56 18.43
N ALA A 200 9.07 0.59 18.97
CA ALA A 200 10.20 1.29 18.36
C ALA A 200 11.44 0.39 18.40
N GLY A 201 11.84 -0.13 17.26
CA GLY A 201 13.00 -0.99 17.02
C GLY A 201 14.13 -0.26 16.31
N ASP A 202 15.33 -0.77 16.46
CA ASP A 202 16.45 -0.41 15.59
C ASP A 202 16.33 -1.18 14.26
N SER A 203 16.06 -2.50 14.35
CA SER A 203 15.56 -3.30 13.23
C SER A 203 14.06 -3.03 13.06
N ASP A 204 13.19 -4.02 13.25
CA ASP A 204 11.75 -3.85 13.02
C ASP A 204 11.02 -3.19 14.19
N GLY A 205 9.97 -2.41 13.85
CA GLY A 205 9.03 -1.95 14.85
C GLY A 205 8.17 -3.11 15.37
N ILE A 206 7.50 -3.81 14.46
CA ILE A 206 6.64 -4.98 14.72
C ILE A 206 6.91 -6.02 13.65
N ARG A 207 7.28 -7.24 14.06
CA ARG A 207 7.58 -8.35 13.18
C ARG A 207 6.81 -9.61 13.55
N ALA A 208 6.38 -10.38 12.54
CA ALA A 208 5.90 -11.75 12.71
C ALA A 208 6.41 -12.64 11.57
N ASP A 209 6.88 -13.85 11.88
CA ASP A 209 7.31 -14.83 10.86
C ASP A 209 6.08 -15.43 10.12
N ASP A 210 4.87 -15.33 10.69
CA ASP A 210 3.61 -15.69 10.04
C ASP A 210 2.74 -14.45 9.79
N ASN A 211 1.49 -14.43 10.23
CA ASN A 211 0.55 -13.34 9.96
C ASN A 211 0.55 -12.27 11.05
N ILE A 212 0.30 -11.02 10.66
CA ILE A 212 -0.02 -9.92 11.58
C ILE A 212 -1.49 -9.56 11.44
N THR A 213 -2.22 -9.57 12.57
CA THR A 213 -3.59 -9.07 12.67
C THR A 213 -3.70 -7.92 13.65
N ILE A 214 -4.08 -6.74 13.17
CA ILE A 214 -4.39 -5.56 13.98
C ILE A 214 -5.90 -5.33 13.93
N ASP A 215 -6.63 -5.84 14.94
CA ASP A 215 -8.09 -5.64 15.13
C ASP A 215 -8.30 -4.74 16.36
N ASN A 216 -7.86 -3.50 16.24
CA ASN A 216 -7.76 -2.57 17.36
C ASN A 216 -8.51 -1.27 17.06
N SER A 217 -9.19 -0.71 18.07
CA SER A 217 -9.83 0.61 17.98
C SER A 217 -8.98 1.74 18.57
N GLY A 218 -7.86 1.43 19.21
CA GLY A 218 -6.85 2.37 19.70
C GLY A 218 -5.82 2.73 18.64
N THR A 219 -4.62 3.10 19.09
CA THR A 219 -3.51 3.46 18.20
C THR A 219 -2.41 2.41 18.26
N VAL A 220 -1.95 1.96 17.10
CA VAL A 220 -0.74 1.14 16.95
C VAL A 220 0.31 1.99 16.21
N THR A 221 1.47 2.18 16.85
CA THR A 221 2.60 2.88 16.25
C THR A 221 3.78 1.91 16.15
N ALA A 222 4.31 1.73 14.95
CA ALA A 222 5.45 0.88 14.67
C ALA A 222 6.54 1.69 13.98
N LYS A 223 7.73 1.71 14.56
CA LYS A 223 8.87 2.49 14.04
C LYS A 223 10.11 1.64 13.96
N ALA A 224 10.79 1.73 12.85
CA ALA A 224 12.09 1.13 12.62
C ALA A 224 13.13 2.20 12.22
N THR A 225 14.40 1.90 12.47
CA THR A 225 15.52 2.68 12.00
C THR A 225 16.13 2.05 10.76
N GLU A 226 16.51 0.77 10.82
CA GLU A 226 17.23 0.05 9.75
C GLU A 226 16.25 -0.73 8.84
N ASP A 227 15.32 -1.49 9.43
CA ASP A 227 14.42 -2.41 8.71
C ASP A 227 12.96 -1.89 8.64
N GLN A 228 11.95 -2.75 8.70
CA GLN A 228 10.56 -2.40 8.44
C GLN A 228 9.84 -1.84 9.68
N GLY A 229 8.95 -0.87 9.47
CA GLY A 229 8.04 -0.44 10.53
C GLY A 229 7.12 -1.58 10.98
N ILE A 230 6.46 -2.25 10.02
CA ILE A 230 5.68 -3.48 10.20
C ILE A 230 6.16 -4.50 9.17
N ASP A 231 6.61 -5.66 9.64
CA ASP A 231 7.07 -6.80 8.84
C ASP A 231 6.20 -8.05 9.09
N ALA A 232 5.36 -8.43 8.14
CA ALA A 232 4.57 -9.66 8.17
C ALA A 232 5.09 -10.62 7.09
N HIS A 233 5.73 -11.74 7.46
CA HIS A 233 6.26 -12.67 6.47
C HIS A 233 5.16 -13.38 5.67
N GLU A 234 3.92 -13.43 6.19
CA GLU A 234 2.74 -13.90 5.48
C GLU A 234 1.80 -12.72 5.21
N ASN A 235 0.61 -12.69 5.78
CA ASN A 235 -0.40 -11.68 5.50
C ASN A 235 -0.51 -10.63 6.62
N LEU A 236 -0.81 -9.40 6.24
CA LEU A 236 -1.15 -8.32 7.16
C LEU A 236 -2.63 -7.97 7.05
N THR A 237 -3.36 -8.06 8.16
CA THR A 237 -4.75 -7.62 8.26
C THR A 237 -4.89 -6.47 9.26
N ILE A 238 -5.39 -5.31 8.81
CA ILE A 238 -5.67 -4.14 9.65
C ILE A 238 -7.17 -3.83 9.62
N LYS A 239 -7.82 -3.91 10.79
CA LYS A 239 -9.26 -3.65 10.96
C LYS A 239 -9.53 -3.11 12.37
N GLY A 240 -10.82 -2.94 12.74
CA GLY A 240 -11.20 -2.48 14.09
C GLY A 240 -11.40 -0.98 14.21
N GLY A 241 -11.17 -0.20 13.15
CA GLY A 241 -11.47 1.24 13.09
C GLY A 241 -10.47 2.15 13.80
N GLY A 242 -9.38 1.61 14.30
CA GLY A 242 -8.33 2.36 14.97
C GLY A 242 -7.32 3.00 14.01
N LYS A 243 -6.27 3.54 14.60
CA LYS A 243 -5.19 4.20 13.87
C LYS A 243 -3.93 3.32 13.87
N VAL A 244 -3.32 3.14 12.69
CA VAL A 244 -2.03 2.48 12.55
C VAL A 244 -1.04 3.44 11.90
N GLU A 245 0.10 3.66 12.55
CA GLU A 245 1.19 4.48 12.04
C GLU A 245 2.47 3.63 11.97
N ALA A 246 2.92 3.37 10.75
CA ALA A 246 4.16 2.65 10.49
C ALA A 246 5.20 3.59 9.86
N SER A 247 6.45 3.45 10.25
CA SER A 247 7.53 4.22 9.62
C SER A 247 8.86 3.48 9.69
N SER A 248 9.64 3.60 8.63
CA SER A 248 11.04 3.21 8.56
C SER A 248 11.91 4.38 8.12
N ALA A 249 13.16 4.39 8.56
CA ALA A 249 14.11 5.40 8.11
C ALA A 249 14.93 4.94 6.90
N GLU A 250 15.19 3.63 6.76
CA GLU A 250 16.07 3.10 5.71
C GLU A 250 15.36 2.09 4.78
N ASP A 251 14.28 1.44 5.24
CA ASP A 251 13.57 0.39 4.49
C ASP A 251 12.06 0.68 4.37
N VAL A 252 11.26 -0.30 3.99
CA VAL A 252 9.81 -0.22 3.80
C VAL A 252 9.09 0.05 5.12
N ALA A 253 8.09 0.95 5.10
CA ALA A 253 7.35 1.21 6.34
C ALA A 253 6.35 0.09 6.71
N ILE A 254 5.67 -0.52 5.70
CA ILE A 254 4.79 -1.68 5.87
C ILE A 254 5.12 -2.70 4.79
N TRP A 255 5.61 -3.86 5.18
CA TRP A 255 5.90 -4.97 4.29
C TRP A 255 5.06 -6.20 4.62
N ALA A 256 4.63 -6.94 3.58
CA ALA A 256 3.99 -8.24 3.71
C ALA A 256 4.48 -9.22 2.64
N GLY A 257 4.87 -10.43 3.04
CA GLY A 257 5.20 -11.53 2.13
C GLY A 257 3.98 -12.10 1.40
N GLY A 258 2.78 -11.88 1.94
CA GLY A 258 1.48 -12.20 1.36
C GLY A 258 0.67 -10.96 1.00
N ASN A 259 -0.62 -10.99 1.34
CA ASN A 259 -1.56 -9.89 1.08
C ASN A 259 -1.61 -8.89 2.23
N ILE A 260 -1.98 -7.64 1.89
CA ILE A 260 -2.33 -6.61 2.86
C ILE A 260 -3.82 -6.27 2.72
N ASP A 261 -4.58 -6.47 3.81
CA ASP A 261 -6.00 -6.14 3.91
C ASP A 261 -6.24 -5.02 4.93
N ILE A 262 -6.72 -3.85 4.48
CA ILE A 262 -7.06 -2.71 5.34
C ILE A 262 -8.57 -2.46 5.26
N SER A 263 -9.27 -2.54 6.39
CA SER A 263 -10.73 -2.46 6.41
C SER A 263 -11.31 -1.87 7.70
N GLY A 264 -12.65 -1.90 7.83
CA GLY A 264 -13.35 -1.60 9.08
C GLY A 264 -13.27 -0.14 9.54
N GLY A 265 -13.04 0.82 8.64
CA GLY A 265 -12.87 2.23 8.99
C GLY A 265 -11.49 2.59 9.55
N SER A 266 -10.53 1.69 9.47
CA SER A 266 -9.17 1.90 9.96
C SER A 266 -8.47 3.06 9.23
N GLN A 267 -7.60 3.75 9.95
CA GLN A 267 -6.79 4.85 9.43
C GLN A 267 -5.32 4.44 9.46
N VAL A 268 -4.76 4.17 8.29
CA VAL A 268 -3.37 3.71 8.16
C VAL A 268 -2.51 4.82 7.60
N LYS A 269 -1.36 5.05 8.23
CA LYS A 269 -0.31 5.92 7.74
C LYS A 269 1.00 5.17 7.67
N ALA A 270 1.59 5.13 6.48
CA ALA A 270 2.88 4.50 6.21
C ALA A 270 3.86 5.54 5.66
N ASN A 271 5.06 5.64 6.26
CA ASN A 271 6.09 6.56 5.76
C ASN A 271 7.45 5.84 5.74
N SER A 272 8.05 5.75 4.59
CA SER A 272 9.47 5.42 4.42
C SER A 272 10.24 6.63 3.92
N LYS A 273 11.50 6.77 4.33
CA LYS A 273 12.33 7.87 3.86
C LYS A 273 13.18 7.46 2.66
N GLU A 274 13.58 6.20 2.56
CA GLU A 274 14.53 5.73 1.55
C GLU A 274 13.94 4.66 0.61
N ASP A 275 12.80 4.03 0.98
CA ASP A 275 12.17 2.97 0.21
C ASP A 275 10.65 3.16 0.06
N SER A 276 9.93 2.12 -0.27
CA SER A 276 8.48 2.08 -0.44
C SER A 276 7.76 2.34 0.89
N ALA A 277 6.64 3.07 0.86
CA ALA A 277 5.84 3.18 2.08
C ALA A 277 5.08 1.90 2.39
N VAL A 278 4.54 1.23 1.36
CA VAL A 278 3.82 -0.05 1.48
C VAL A 278 4.28 -0.98 0.38
N GLU A 279 4.71 -2.19 0.74
CA GLU A 279 5.02 -3.26 -0.20
C GLU A 279 4.32 -4.56 0.16
N ALA A 280 3.74 -5.25 -0.82
CA ALA A 280 3.16 -6.58 -0.69
C ALA A 280 3.62 -7.51 -1.81
N LYS A 281 4.12 -8.71 -1.46
CA LYS A 281 4.38 -9.77 -2.47
C LYS A 281 3.08 -10.37 -3.01
N GLY A 282 1.99 -10.27 -2.26
CA GLY A 282 0.62 -10.48 -2.71
C GLY A 282 -0.01 -9.19 -3.23
N GLY A 283 -1.32 -9.05 -3.04
CA GLY A 283 -2.11 -7.87 -3.38
C GLY A 283 -2.39 -6.97 -2.19
N LEU A 284 -2.90 -5.77 -2.49
CA LEU A 284 -3.43 -4.83 -1.49
C LEU A 284 -4.94 -4.65 -1.67
N ALA A 285 -5.69 -4.80 -0.60
CA ALA A 285 -7.09 -4.41 -0.54
C ALA A 285 -7.32 -3.33 0.52
N VAL A 286 -7.93 -2.19 0.12
CA VAL A 286 -8.38 -1.15 1.05
C VAL A 286 -9.89 -1.01 0.90
N THR A 287 -10.65 -1.44 1.92
CA THR A 287 -12.11 -1.49 1.87
C THR A 287 -12.73 -0.65 2.98
N ASN A 288 -13.47 0.41 2.61
CA ASN A 288 -14.12 1.34 3.55
C ASN A 288 -13.15 1.80 4.66
N ALA A 289 -11.94 2.16 4.28
CA ALA A 289 -10.85 2.56 5.18
C ALA A 289 -10.02 3.68 4.54
N SER A 290 -9.06 4.22 5.27
CA SER A 290 -8.14 5.22 4.73
C SER A 290 -6.68 4.77 4.82
N LEU A 291 -5.92 5.05 3.75
CA LEU A 291 -4.49 4.81 3.67
C LEU A 291 -3.76 6.07 3.20
N ASN A 292 -2.78 6.50 3.98
CA ASN A 292 -1.85 7.57 3.59
C ASN A 292 -0.44 6.95 3.53
N ALA A 293 0.09 6.81 2.32
CA ALA A 293 1.40 6.21 2.06
C ALA A 293 2.35 7.24 1.44
N ASN A 294 3.55 7.36 2.00
CA ASN A 294 4.57 8.27 1.52
C ASN A 294 5.93 7.55 1.52
N GLY A 295 6.45 7.28 0.35
CA GLY A 295 7.71 6.56 0.11
C GLY A 295 8.68 7.33 -0.78
N ALA A 296 9.91 6.87 -0.86
CA ALA A 296 10.92 7.44 -1.73
C ALA A 296 10.77 6.92 -3.17
N GLY A 297 10.90 5.63 -3.43
CA GLY A 297 10.73 5.04 -4.77
C GLY A 297 9.28 4.77 -5.11
N TYR A 298 8.61 4.05 -4.23
CA TYR A 298 7.20 3.72 -4.38
C TYR A 298 6.39 4.19 -3.19
N GLY A 299 5.20 4.77 -3.47
CA GLY A 299 4.22 5.00 -2.41
C GLY A 299 3.59 3.69 -1.97
N ILE A 300 3.04 2.94 -2.93
CA ILE A 300 2.49 1.59 -2.77
C ILE A 300 3.02 0.73 -3.92
N TYR A 301 3.64 -0.40 -3.58
CA TYR A 301 4.11 -1.40 -4.52
C TYR A 301 3.51 -2.76 -4.20
N THR A 302 2.92 -3.43 -5.18
CA THR A 302 2.42 -4.80 -5.04
C THR A 302 2.84 -5.66 -6.23
N TYR A 303 3.07 -6.95 -5.99
CA TYR A 303 3.32 -7.91 -7.07
C TYR A 303 2.02 -8.44 -7.68
N LYS A 304 0.94 -8.45 -6.92
CA LYS A 304 -0.41 -8.80 -7.36
C LYS A 304 -1.31 -7.57 -7.26
N GLY A 305 -2.55 -7.67 -7.66
CA GLY A 305 -3.42 -6.55 -7.87
C GLY A 305 -3.69 -5.62 -6.68
N ILE A 306 -4.22 -4.46 -6.97
CA ILE A 306 -4.64 -3.46 -5.98
C ILE A 306 -6.15 -3.26 -6.10
N THR A 307 -6.87 -3.36 -4.98
CA THR A 307 -8.30 -3.09 -4.91
C THR A 307 -8.58 -1.98 -3.89
N LEU A 308 -9.13 -0.87 -4.37
CA LEU A 308 -9.62 0.25 -3.54
C LEU A 308 -11.14 0.29 -3.66
N ASP A 309 -11.86 -0.05 -2.57
CA ASP A 309 -13.32 -0.20 -2.54
C ASP A 309 -13.93 0.69 -1.46
N GLY A 310 -14.57 1.80 -1.83
CA GLY A 310 -15.05 2.80 -0.88
C GLY A 310 -13.93 3.43 -0.03
N ALA A 311 -12.71 3.42 -0.54
CA ALA A 311 -11.49 3.77 0.17
C ALA A 311 -11.13 5.26 -0.01
N THR A 312 -10.43 5.83 0.97
CA THR A 312 -9.76 7.13 0.83
C THR A 312 -8.25 6.91 0.86
N VAL A 313 -7.58 7.10 -0.28
CA VAL A 313 -6.15 6.83 -0.43
C VAL A 313 -5.42 8.10 -0.85
N THR A 314 -4.41 8.47 -0.07
CA THR A 314 -3.44 9.50 -0.43
C THR A 314 -2.09 8.84 -0.54
N VAL A 315 -1.48 8.92 -1.70
CA VAL A 315 -0.21 8.24 -1.95
C VAL A 315 0.78 9.16 -2.63
N ARG A 316 2.02 9.13 -2.15
CA ARG A 316 3.13 9.95 -2.64
C ARG A 316 4.35 9.08 -2.84
N ALA A 317 5.05 9.34 -3.94
CA ALA A 317 6.39 8.81 -4.21
C ALA A 317 7.31 9.94 -4.67
N SER A 318 8.53 9.98 -4.18
CA SER A 318 9.51 11.00 -4.58
C SER A 318 10.91 10.41 -4.60
N ALA A 319 11.37 10.02 -5.77
CA ALA A 319 12.63 9.30 -5.97
C ALA A 319 13.79 10.19 -6.50
N GLY A 320 13.56 11.49 -6.61
CA GLY A 320 14.60 12.38 -7.14
C GLY A 320 15.03 12.02 -8.57
N ASN A 321 16.21 11.45 -8.74
CA ASN A 321 16.80 11.11 -10.05
C ASN A 321 16.35 9.76 -10.61
N ASP A 322 15.59 8.97 -9.84
CA ASP A 322 15.22 7.61 -10.19
C ASP A 322 13.74 7.47 -10.57
N GLU A 323 13.27 6.23 -10.70
CA GLU A 323 11.88 5.89 -10.95
C GLU A 323 11.04 6.13 -9.69
N ALA A 324 9.95 6.89 -9.81
CA ALA A 324 8.96 7.09 -8.77
C ALA A 324 7.57 6.61 -9.24
N SER A 325 6.93 5.73 -8.48
CA SER A 325 5.56 5.33 -8.76
C SER A 325 4.71 5.44 -7.50
N ALA A 326 3.64 6.27 -7.54
CA ALA A 326 2.85 6.44 -6.33
C ALA A 326 2.01 5.19 -6.03
N LEU A 327 1.22 4.70 -6.98
CA LEU A 327 0.43 3.47 -6.85
C LEU A 327 0.82 2.53 -7.99
N PHE A 328 1.44 1.40 -7.66
CA PHE A 328 2.01 0.51 -8.66
C PHE A 328 1.76 -0.98 -8.35
N THR A 329 1.43 -1.76 -9.38
CA THR A 329 1.41 -3.23 -9.33
C THR A 329 2.13 -3.83 -10.53
N ASP A 330 2.86 -4.93 -10.31
CA ASP A 330 3.77 -5.50 -11.30
C ASP A 330 3.12 -6.54 -12.25
N GLU A 331 2.14 -7.31 -11.81
CA GLU A 331 1.64 -8.44 -12.61
C GLU A 331 0.12 -8.52 -12.77
N ASP A 332 -0.66 -7.64 -12.12
CA ASP A 332 -2.12 -7.79 -12.03
C ASP A 332 -2.84 -6.45 -12.22
N ASP A 333 -4.14 -6.39 -11.93
CA ASP A 333 -5.02 -5.26 -12.19
C ASP A 333 -5.11 -4.29 -11.02
N ILE A 334 -5.44 -3.03 -11.33
CA ILE A 334 -5.82 -2.02 -10.34
C ILE A 334 -7.33 -1.76 -10.45
N PHE A 335 -8.07 -1.97 -9.35
CA PHE A 335 -9.48 -1.66 -9.23
C PHE A 335 -9.72 -0.51 -8.27
N ILE A 336 -10.30 0.60 -8.74
CA ILE A 336 -10.72 1.76 -7.94
C ILE A 336 -12.23 1.93 -8.12
N LYS A 337 -13.02 1.67 -7.07
CA LYS A 337 -14.48 1.55 -7.22
C LYS A 337 -15.28 2.03 -5.99
N ASN A 338 -16.61 2.11 -6.18
CA ASN A 338 -17.61 2.30 -5.11
C ASN A 338 -17.39 3.56 -4.25
N GLY A 339 -17.13 4.70 -4.89
CA GLY A 339 -16.94 5.98 -4.20
C GLY A 339 -15.55 6.17 -3.62
N SER A 340 -14.56 5.43 -4.08
CA SER A 340 -13.18 5.63 -3.65
C SER A 340 -12.67 7.02 -4.04
N ILE A 341 -11.88 7.61 -3.16
CA ILE A 341 -11.19 8.89 -3.37
C ILE A 341 -9.70 8.62 -3.35
N VAL A 342 -9.03 8.84 -4.48
CA VAL A 342 -7.60 8.59 -4.64
C VAL A 342 -6.89 9.88 -5.03
N ASP A 343 -5.85 10.26 -4.29
CA ASP A 343 -4.91 11.34 -4.60
C ASP A 343 -3.50 10.76 -4.69
N ALA A 344 -3.06 10.47 -5.91
CA ALA A 344 -1.76 9.87 -6.22
C ALA A 344 -0.83 10.92 -6.83
N PHE A 345 0.37 11.04 -6.28
CA PHE A 345 1.39 11.97 -6.75
C PHE A 345 2.75 11.27 -6.79
N ALA A 346 3.41 11.36 -7.92
CA ALA A 346 4.77 10.86 -8.11
C ALA A 346 5.67 11.96 -8.66
N GLU A 347 6.89 12.04 -8.15
CA GLU A 347 7.91 13.00 -8.56
C GLU A 347 9.26 12.29 -8.72
N GLY A 348 9.81 12.30 -9.93
CA GLY A 348 11.05 11.62 -10.25
C GLY A 348 11.47 11.87 -11.69
N GLN A 349 12.63 11.37 -12.09
CA GLN A 349 13.06 11.44 -13.48
C GLN A 349 12.14 10.62 -14.38
N PHE A 350 11.71 9.46 -13.90
CA PHE A 350 10.67 8.63 -14.48
C PHE A 350 9.57 8.45 -13.43
N SER A 351 8.40 9.01 -13.66
CA SER A 351 7.35 8.95 -12.65
C SER A 351 6.00 8.51 -13.21
N THR A 352 5.28 7.70 -12.42
CA THR A 352 3.89 7.33 -12.71
C THR A 352 3.04 7.49 -11.47
N ALA A 353 1.90 8.19 -11.57
CA ALA A 353 1.07 8.37 -10.39
C ALA A 353 0.23 7.12 -10.10
N ILE A 354 -0.38 6.51 -11.12
CA ILE A 354 -1.07 5.23 -11.02
C ILE A 354 -0.61 4.37 -12.19
N SER A 355 -0.01 3.24 -11.91
CA SER A 355 0.49 2.38 -12.98
C SER A 355 0.40 0.89 -12.67
N THR A 356 0.22 0.11 -13.73
CA THR A 356 0.37 -1.33 -13.75
C THR A 356 1.21 -1.72 -14.94
N ARG A 357 2.01 -2.75 -14.77
CA ARG A 357 2.71 -3.40 -15.89
C ARG A 357 2.62 -4.92 -15.71
N ASN A 358 2.46 -5.62 -16.81
CA ASN A 358 2.49 -7.07 -16.81
C ASN A 358 3.46 -7.56 -17.89
N TYR A 359 4.53 -8.20 -17.44
CA TYR A 359 5.53 -8.84 -18.32
C TYR A 359 5.47 -10.36 -18.28
N ASN A 360 4.59 -10.93 -17.46
CA ASN A 360 4.46 -12.37 -17.31
C ASN A 360 3.41 -12.93 -18.29
N PRO A 361 3.80 -13.63 -19.39
CA PRO A 361 2.86 -14.15 -20.36
C PRO A 361 1.95 -15.28 -19.82
N ASN A 362 2.19 -15.74 -18.61
CA ASN A 362 1.37 -16.76 -17.96
C ASN A 362 0.32 -16.19 -17.01
N GLU A 363 0.35 -14.87 -16.76
CA GLU A 363 -0.57 -14.16 -15.87
C GLU A 363 -1.48 -13.25 -16.72
N ALA A 364 -2.77 -13.22 -16.42
CA ALA A 364 -3.68 -12.19 -16.91
C ALA A 364 -3.57 -10.98 -16.01
N GLY A 365 -3.68 -9.76 -16.56
CA GLY A 365 -3.61 -8.52 -15.78
C GLY A 365 -2.87 -7.42 -16.53
N GLY A 366 -2.57 -6.34 -15.83
CA GLY A 366 -2.00 -5.15 -16.41
C GLY A 366 -3.07 -4.15 -16.86
N HIS A 367 -4.24 -4.18 -16.21
CA HIS A 367 -5.37 -3.30 -16.52
C HIS A 367 -5.69 -2.37 -15.35
N ILE A 368 -6.26 -1.20 -15.64
CA ILE A 368 -6.72 -0.24 -14.64
C ILE A 368 -8.22 0.01 -14.82
N TYR A 369 -9.01 -0.28 -13.79
CA TYR A 369 -10.45 -0.12 -13.78
C TYR A 369 -10.85 0.93 -12.74
N ILE A 370 -11.43 2.05 -13.19
CA ILE A 370 -11.89 3.15 -12.33
C ILE A 370 -13.39 3.29 -12.52
N SER A 371 -14.19 3.01 -11.49
CA SER A 371 -15.64 3.11 -11.55
C SER A 371 -16.24 3.83 -10.35
N ASP A 372 -17.23 4.71 -10.61
CA ASP A 372 -17.98 5.42 -9.58
C ASP A 372 -17.08 6.10 -8.52
N SER A 373 -15.96 6.70 -8.93
CA SER A 373 -14.89 7.13 -8.03
C SER A 373 -14.33 8.50 -8.41
N ILE A 374 -13.54 9.09 -7.51
CA ILE A 374 -12.82 10.35 -7.72
C ILE A 374 -11.33 10.05 -7.65
N VAL A 375 -10.63 10.30 -8.75
CA VAL A 375 -9.20 10.02 -8.88
C VAL A 375 -8.45 11.27 -9.31
N LYS A 376 -7.37 11.57 -8.62
CA LYS A 376 -6.37 12.55 -9.00
C LYS A 376 -5.03 11.84 -9.10
N ALA A 377 -4.40 11.88 -10.28
CA ALA A 377 -3.16 11.20 -10.60
C ALA A 377 -2.19 12.19 -11.26
N ILE A 378 -1.15 12.58 -10.57
CA ILE A 378 -0.17 13.57 -11.04
C ILE A 378 1.23 12.96 -10.99
N ALA A 379 1.91 12.97 -12.14
CA ALA A 379 3.29 12.58 -12.29
C ALA A 379 4.11 13.78 -12.78
N GLN A 380 5.18 14.12 -12.07
CA GLN A 380 6.00 15.29 -12.38
C GLN A 380 7.47 14.92 -12.48
N TYR A 381 8.19 15.65 -13.32
CA TYR A 381 9.63 15.58 -13.38
C TYR A 381 10.25 16.25 -12.15
N ALA A 382 11.17 15.57 -11.49
CA ALA A 382 12.01 16.18 -10.46
C ALA A 382 13.23 16.79 -11.11
N GLU A 383 13.34 18.11 -11.09
CA GLU A 383 14.56 18.80 -11.42
C GLU A 383 15.51 18.70 -10.22
N THR A 384 16.42 17.75 -10.26
CA THR A 384 17.40 17.61 -9.18
C THR A 384 18.52 18.61 -9.37
N GLY A 385 18.58 19.58 -8.52
CA GLY A 385 19.69 20.53 -8.40
C GLY A 385 20.93 19.93 -7.71
N GLY A 386 21.31 18.72 -8.05
CA GLY A 386 22.49 18.04 -7.54
C GLY A 386 23.31 17.46 -8.68
N ASP A 387 24.64 17.56 -8.56
CA ASP A 387 25.60 16.85 -9.40
C ASP A 387 25.37 15.32 -9.26
N GLY A 388 24.28 14.82 -9.86
CA GLY A 388 24.02 13.39 -9.93
C GLY A 388 25.21 12.70 -10.59
N PRO A 389 25.57 11.47 -10.19
CA PRO A 389 26.64 10.75 -10.86
C PRO A 389 26.29 10.66 -12.35
N ASP A 390 27.23 11.15 -13.17
CA ASP A 390 27.19 11.10 -14.62
C ASP A 390 26.96 9.65 -15.12
N HIS A 391 25.72 9.18 -15.10
CA HIS A 391 25.33 8.02 -15.90
C HIS A 391 25.04 8.45 -17.34
N TYR A 392 25.95 9.25 -17.89
CA TYR A 392 26.07 9.33 -19.33
C TYR A 392 26.61 7.99 -19.81
N SER A 393 25.76 7.16 -20.36
CA SER A 393 26.25 6.23 -21.36
C SER A 393 26.81 7.10 -22.49
N GLU A 394 28.11 7.37 -22.48
CA GLU A 394 28.79 7.86 -23.67
C GLU A 394 28.43 6.90 -24.80
N GLY A 395 27.60 7.36 -25.74
CA GLY A 395 27.42 6.67 -27.00
C GLY A 395 28.85 6.44 -27.56
N GLN A 396 29.12 5.28 -28.13
CA GLN A 396 30.42 4.86 -28.62
C GLN A 396 31.08 5.88 -29.60
N ASP A 397 30.37 6.94 -29.98
CA ASP A 397 30.76 7.95 -30.97
C ASP A 397 30.91 9.38 -30.43
N GLY A 398 30.78 9.59 -29.10
CA GLY A 398 31.05 10.92 -28.49
C GLY A 398 30.02 12.01 -28.84
N GLU A 399 28.87 11.68 -29.40
CA GLU A 399 27.77 12.62 -29.52
C GLU A 399 27.02 12.72 -28.19
N ALA A 400 26.87 13.96 -27.70
CA ALA A 400 26.03 14.24 -26.54
C ALA A 400 24.60 13.78 -26.85
N ILE A 401 24.15 12.72 -26.17
CA ILE A 401 22.75 12.33 -26.22
C ILE A 401 21.96 13.51 -25.64
N PRO A 402 21.00 14.10 -26.38
CA PRO A 402 20.20 15.20 -25.84
C PRO A 402 19.59 14.80 -24.51
N GLU A 403 19.57 15.74 -23.57
CA GLU A 403 18.99 15.56 -22.23
C GLU A 403 17.71 14.75 -22.33
N ARG A 404 17.71 13.57 -21.73
CA ARG A 404 16.54 12.67 -21.74
C ARG A 404 15.46 13.33 -20.91
N GLU A 405 14.46 13.92 -21.56
CA GLU A 405 13.23 14.28 -20.89
C GLU A 405 12.66 12.99 -20.29
N GLY A 406 12.44 12.98 -18.97
CA GLY A 406 11.92 11.81 -18.25
C GLY A 406 10.54 11.40 -18.75
N LEU A 407 10.18 10.15 -18.53
CA LEU A 407 8.84 9.63 -18.82
C LEU A 407 7.95 9.85 -17.61
N ASN A 408 7.04 10.83 -17.66
CA ASN A 408 6.15 11.16 -16.56
C ASN A 408 4.69 11.02 -17.02
N ILE A 409 3.96 10.01 -16.50
CA ILE A 409 2.61 9.67 -16.93
C ILE A 409 1.67 9.61 -15.72
N GLY A 410 0.53 10.33 -15.80
CA GLY A 410 -0.46 10.35 -14.73
C GLY A 410 -1.07 8.97 -14.47
N ILE A 411 -1.65 8.33 -15.49
CA ILE A 411 -2.22 6.97 -15.41
C ILE A 411 -1.65 6.13 -16.54
N PHE A 412 -1.00 5.02 -16.20
CA PHE A 412 -0.29 4.18 -17.15
C PHE A 412 -0.57 2.69 -16.96
N ALA A 413 -1.05 2.03 -18.02
CA ALA A 413 -1.22 0.59 -18.06
C ALA A 413 -0.34 0.01 -19.17
N GLN A 414 0.45 -1.02 -18.86
CA GLN A 414 1.37 -1.64 -19.81
C GLN A 414 1.33 -3.16 -19.75
N THR A 415 1.33 -3.80 -20.93
CA THR A 415 1.48 -5.26 -21.07
C THR A 415 2.55 -5.60 -22.10
N SER A 416 3.22 -6.74 -21.91
CA SER A 416 4.22 -7.29 -22.85
C SER A 416 3.61 -8.19 -23.91
N GLU A 417 4.47 -8.63 -24.85
CA GLU A 417 4.11 -9.54 -25.93
C GLU A 417 3.53 -10.86 -25.39
N GLY A 418 2.44 -11.34 -26.04
CA GLY A 418 1.76 -12.58 -25.66
C GLY A 418 0.74 -12.45 -24.54
N ILE A 419 0.59 -11.27 -23.97
CA ILE A 419 -0.37 -10.95 -22.90
C ILE A 419 -1.60 -10.25 -23.51
N THR A 420 -2.74 -10.30 -22.81
CA THR A 420 -3.92 -9.48 -23.16
C THR A 420 -3.52 -8.00 -23.19
N PRO A 421 -3.86 -7.24 -24.24
CA PRO A 421 -3.51 -5.83 -24.32
C PRO A 421 -4.00 -5.03 -23.11
N ALA A 422 -3.17 -4.11 -22.61
CA ALA A 422 -3.50 -3.26 -21.49
C ALA A 422 -4.80 -2.47 -21.71
N THR A 423 -5.61 -2.35 -20.68
CA THR A 423 -6.86 -1.58 -20.74
C THR A 423 -6.92 -0.59 -19.57
N ILE A 424 -7.27 0.66 -19.86
CA ILE A 424 -7.69 1.63 -18.85
C ILE A 424 -9.18 1.89 -19.07
N SER A 425 -10.02 1.45 -18.12
CA SER A 425 -11.47 1.63 -18.18
C SER A 425 -11.93 2.63 -17.13
N ILE A 426 -12.61 3.69 -17.57
CA ILE A 426 -13.11 4.78 -16.70
C ILE A 426 -14.63 4.87 -16.86
N VAL A 427 -15.35 4.45 -15.82
CA VAL A 427 -16.81 4.36 -15.82
C VAL A 427 -17.41 5.31 -14.78
N ARG A 428 -18.25 6.25 -15.19
CA ARG A 428 -18.97 7.20 -14.32
C ARG A 428 -18.10 7.85 -13.22
N SER A 429 -16.84 8.11 -13.53
CA SER A 429 -15.85 8.57 -12.56
C SER A 429 -15.35 9.96 -12.90
N LYS A 430 -14.94 10.71 -11.85
CA LYS A 430 -14.19 11.95 -12.02
C LYS A 430 -12.71 11.65 -11.94
N VAL A 431 -11.99 11.86 -13.04
CA VAL A 431 -10.55 11.64 -13.12
C VAL A 431 -9.86 12.94 -13.51
N THR A 432 -8.84 13.31 -12.76
CA THR A 432 -7.86 14.35 -13.11
C THR A 432 -6.51 13.67 -13.21
N ALA A 433 -5.92 13.67 -14.39
CA ALA A 433 -4.63 13.07 -14.64
C ALA A 433 -3.69 14.10 -15.26
N GLU A 434 -2.45 14.18 -14.77
CA GLU A 434 -1.40 15.06 -15.27
C GLU A 434 -0.07 14.30 -15.36
N GLY A 435 0.68 14.55 -16.41
CA GLY A 435 2.02 14.00 -16.61
C GLY A 435 2.76 14.78 -17.68
N ASP A 436 4.05 15.03 -17.48
CA ASP A 436 4.85 15.82 -18.42
C ASP A 436 4.96 15.17 -19.81
N THR A 437 4.81 13.85 -19.88
CA THR A 437 4.77 13.07 -21.12
C THR A 437 3.35 12.81 -21.58
N ALA A 438 2.50 12.27 -20.71
CA ALA A 438 1.10 11.96 -21.00
C ALA A 438 0.26 11.97 -19.72
N ALA A 439 -1.00 12.46 -19.82
CA ALA A 439 -1.93 12.35 -18.70
C ALA A 439 -2.41 10.90 -18.51
N ILE A 440 -2.85 10.22 -19.58
CA ILE A 440 -3.37 8.85 -19.56
C ILE A 440 -2.85 8.12 -20.79
N PHE A 441 -2.27 6.94 -20.60
CA PHE A 441 -1.72 6.13 -21.66
C PHE A 441 -1.88 4.63 -21.37
N ALA A 442 -2.44 3.89 -22.34
CA ALA A 442 -2.52 2.44 -22.32
C ALA A 442 -1.62 1.87 -23.42
N LEU A 443 -0.66 1.01 -23.06
CA LEU A 443 0.37 0.51 -23.96
C LEU A 443 0.38 -1.02 -24.01
N ALA A 444 0.35 -1.60 -25.21
CA ALA A 444 0.69 -3.00 -25.40
C ALA A 444 1.98 -3.12 -26.21
N MET A 445 2.94 -3.89 -25.73
CA MET A 445 4.18 -4.19 -26.44
C MET A 445 3.96 -5.45 -27.28
N SER A 446 4.07 -5.35 -28.59
CA SER A 446 3.87 -6.47 -29.51
C SER A 446 4.87 -6.41 -30.65
N ALA A 447 5.58 -7.51 -30.89
CA ALA A 447 6.58 -7.61 -31.98
C ALA A 447 5.97 -7.43 -33.37
N ASP A 448 4.68 -7.72 -33.56
CA ASP A 448 3.97 -7.59 -34.82
C ASP A 448 3.11 -6.31 -34.93
N GLY A 449 3.13 -5.47 -33.89
CA GLY A 449 2.38 -4.22 -33.83
C GLY A 449 0.84 -4.38 -33.87
N LYS A 450 0.30 -5.58 -33.61
CA LYS A 450 -1.13 -5.85 -33.68
C LYS A 450 -1.85 -5.74 -32.35
N ALA A 451 -1.16 -6.03 -31.24
CA ALA A 451 -1.73 -5.81 -29.92
C ALA A 451 -1.75 -4.31 -29.63
N ILE A 452 -2.85 -3.81 -29.06
CA ILE A 452 -3.04 -2.37 -28.79
C ILE A 452 -3.55 -2.23 -27.36
N GLY A 453 -2.88 -1.37 -26.57
CA GLY A 453 -3.47 -0.89 -25.33
C GLY A 453 -4.73 -0.06 -25.63
N THR A 454 -5.75 -0.12 -24.80
CA THR A 454 -7.04 0.54 -25.01
C THR A 454 -7.46 1.42 -23.85
N ILE A 455 -8.08 2.57 -24.15
CA ILE A 455 -8.73 3.44 -23.16
C ILE A 455 -10.23 3.46 -23.47
N GLU A 456 -11.03 3.05 -22.47
CA GLU A 456 -12.49 3.03 -22.55
C GLU A 456 -13.09 4.03 -21.56
N ILE A 457 -14.00 4.90 -22.03
CA ILE A 457 -14.68 5.89 -21.18
C ILE A 457 -16.20 5.68 -21.34
N GLU A 458 -16.88 5.32 -20.24
CA GLU A 458 -18.32 5.07 -20.23
C GLU A 458 -19.02 5.93 -19.15
N GLY A 459 -20.14 6.55 -19.51
CA GLY A 459 -20.93 7.39 -18.60
C GLY A 459 -20.20 8.65 -18.12
N ALA A 460 -19.14 9.06 -18.82
CA ALA A 460 -18.32 10.22 -18.52
C ALA A 460 -17.82 10.87 -19.84
N THR A 461 -17.30 12.08 -19.74
CA THR A 461 -16.78 12.83 -20.90
C THR A 461 -15.45 13.50 -20.55
N ILE A 462 -14.60 13.70 -21.56
CA ILE A 462 -13.36 14.49 -21.43
C ILE A 462 -13.74 15.96 -21.43
N LEU A 463 -13.47 16.67 -20.34
CA LEU A 463 -13.68 18.10 -20.19
C LEU A 463 -12.44 18.91 -20.55
N THR A 464 -11.28 18.38 -20.23
CA THR A 464 -9.97 18.94 -20.56
C THR A 464 -9.10 17.84 -21.13
N PRO A 465 -8.44 18.08 -22.25
CA PRO A 465 -8.53 19.27 -23.10
C PRO A 465 -9.89 19.37 -23.79
N GLU A 466 -10.32 20.62 -24.11
CA GLU A 466 -11.58 20.85 -24.82
C GLU A 466 -11.52 20.22 -26.22
N GLY A 467 -12.49 19.34 -26.51
CA GLY A 467 -12.52 18.56 -27.76
C GLY A 467 -11.56 17.38 -27.76
N GLY A 468 -10.99 17.05 -26.60
CA GLY A 468 -10.15 15.88 -26.41
C GLY A 468 -10.88 14.59 -26.75
N LYS A 469 -10.12 13.63 -27.27
CA LYS A 469 -10.62 12.31 -27.69
C LYS A 469 -9.56 11.24 -27.40
N VAL A 470 -10.02 10.02 -27.25
CA VAL A 470 -9.13 8.85 -27.26
C VAL A 470 -8.81 8.49 -28.71
N ILE A 471 -7.55 8.27 -29.02
CA ILE A 471 -7.10 7.80 -30.34
C ILE A 471 -6.14 6.62 -30.22
N ASP A 472 -6.16 5.79 -31.24
CA ASP A 472 -5.15 4.77 -31.50
C ASP A 472 -3.88 5.46 -32.04
N TYR A 473 -2.84 5.42 -31.25
CA TYR A 473 -1.58 6.11 -31.51
C TYR A 473 -0.77 5.53 -32.67
N ARG A 474 -1.10 4.31 -33.16
CA ARG A 474 -0.45 3.67 -34.33
C ARG A 474 -0.73 4.38 -35.65
N ASN A 475 -1.84 5.09 -35.77
CA ASN A 475 -2.27 5.73 -36.99
C ASN A 475 -1.56 7.05 -37.30
N LYS A 476 -0.55 7.41 -36.52
CA LYS A 476 0.22 8.64 -36.72
C LYS A 476 1.61 8.36 -37.26
N GLU A 477 1.91 8.93 -38.42
CA GLU A 477 3.23 8.83 -39.06
C GLU A 477 4.37 9.38 -38.20
N GLU A 478 4.10 10.37 -37.33
CA GLU A 478 5.12 10.99 -36.48
C GLU A 478 5.62 10.13 -35.32
N LEU A 479 4.87 9.09 -34.91
CA LEU A 479 5.31 8.17 -33.86
C LEU A 479 5.93 6.90 -34.39
N SER A 480 5.63 6.53 -35.62
CA SER A 480 6.28 5.38 -36.26
C SER A 480 7.80 5.58 -36.36
N ASP A 481 8.25 6.81 -36.49
CA ASP A 481 9.69 7.12 -36.59
C ASP A 481 10.39 7.27 -35.22
N GLY A 482 9.64 7.52 -34.14
CA GLY A 482 10.21 7.74 -32.80
C GLY A 482 10.27 6.53 -31.89
N ILE A 483 9.51 5.45 -32.19
CA ILE A 483 9.50 4.19 -31.43
C ILE A 483 10.19 3.07 -32.25
N MET A 484 10.99 3.42 -33.21
CA MET A 484 11.77 2.44 -33.99
C MET A 484 12.97 1.95 -33.17
N TYR A 485 12.84 0.76 -32.64
CA TYR A 485 13.97 -0.02 -32.16
C TYR A 485 14.68 -0.70 -33.34
N GLU A 486 15.98 -0.96 -33.18
CA GLU A 486 16.75 -1.76 -34.14
C GLU A 486 16.08 -3.10 -34.44
N ALA A 487 16.34 -3.65 -35.61
CA ALA A 487 15.69 -4.87 -36.10
C ALA A 487 15.67 -6.00 -35.07
N GLY A 488 14.47 -6.36 -34.59
CA GLY A 488 14.23 -7.40 -33.59
C GLY A 488 13.72 -6.90 -32.23
N GLN A 489 13.47 -5.60 -32.06
CA GLN A 489 12.89 -5.06 -30.83
C GLN A 489 11.36 -4.90 -30.94
N THR A 490 10.72 -4.89 -29.77
CA THR A 490 9.26 -4.81 -29.63
C THR A 490 8.78 -3.38 -29.85
N ILE A 491 7.76 -3.19 -30.70
CA ILE A 491 7.13 -1.89 -30.93
C ILE A 491 5.93 -1.76 -29.98
N GLY A 492 5.91 -0.69 -29.20
CA GLY A 492 4.77 -0.33 -28.36
C GLY A 492 3.69 0.39 -29.17
N THR A 493 2.43 -0.03 -28.98
CA THR A 493 1.25 0.60 -29.60
C THR A 493 0.13 0.71 -28.59
N GLY A 494 -0.66 1.80 -28.64
CA GLY A 494 -1.73 1.97 -27.69
C GLY A 494 -2.59 3.21 -27.89
N ASP A 495 -3.57 3.37 -27.03
CA ASP A 495 -4.48 4.50 -26.99
C ASP A 495 -3.96 5.59 -26.04
N ALA A 496 -4.11 6.84 -26.44
CA ALA A 496 -3.82 8.01 -25.63
C ALA A 496 -4.94 9.06 -25.75
N VAL A 497 -5.11 9.89 -24.74
CA VAL A 497 -5.96 11.08 -24.82
C VAL A 497 -5.18 12.19 -25.50
N VAL A 498 -5.75 12.83 -26.51
CA VAL A 498 -5.16 13.93 -27.28
C VAL A 498 -5.91 15.24 -27.07
N ASP A 499 -5.21 16.37 -27.15
CA ASP A 499 -5.72 17.69 -26.81
C ASP A 499 -6.52 18.37 -27.93
N SER A 500 -6.46 17.87 -29.15
CA SER A 500 -7.24 18.45 -30.24
C SER A 500 -7.36 17.48 -31.42
N PRO A 501 -8.53 17.43 -32.07
CA PRO A 501 -8.66 16.70 -33.31
C PRO A 501 -7.83 17.29 -34.47
N TYR A 502 -7.31 18.51 -34.31
CA TYR A 502 -6.51 19.17 -35.33
C TYR A 502 -5.00 19.09 -35.07
N ASN A 503 -4.58 19.17 -33.80
CA ASN A 503 -3.17 19.11 -33.42
C ASN A 503 -2.73 17.68 -33.09
N GLU A 504 -3.67 16.87 -32.64
CA GLU A 504 -3.48 15.45 -32.28
C GLU A 504 -2.26 15.20 -31.37
N ALA A 505 -1.88 16.17 -30.54
CA ALA A 505 -0.85 16.02 -29.54
C ALA A 505 -1.37 15.26 -28.31
N VAL A 506 -0.51 14.46 -27.66
CA VAL A 506 -0.89 13.77 -26.42
C VAL A 506 -1.15 14.78 -25.33
N ALA A 507 -2.28 14.65 -24.63
CA ALA A 507 -2.64 15.54 -23.53
C ALA A 507 -1.73 15.27 -22.32
N LYS A 508 -1.12 16.35 -21.83
CA LYS A 508 -0.33 16.32 -20.58
C LYS A 508 -1.20 16.55 -19.34
N SER A 509 -2.40 17.07 -19.53
CA SER A 509 -3.41 17.23 -18.47
C SER A 509 -4.77 16.84 -19.02
N THR A 510 -5.49 15.98 -18.27
CA THR A 510 -6.80 15.48 -18.65
C THR A 510 -7.75 15.54 -17.46
N VAL A 511 -8.96 16.06 -17.70
CA VAL A 511 -10.07 15.99 -16.75
C VAL A 511 -11.23 15.27 -17.42
N ILE A 512 -11.66 14.18 -16.80
CA ILE A 512 -12.83 13.40 -17.16
C ILE A 512 -13.87 13.56 -16.04
N ALA A 513 -15.13 13.77 -16.39
CA ALA A 513 -16.21 13.85 -15.40
C ALA A 513 -17.42 13.06 -15.87
N PRO A 514 -18.20 12.47 -14.95
CA PRO A 514 -19.46 11.82 -15.26
C PRO A 514 -20.40 12.77 -16.00
N PHE A 515 -21.26 12.24 -16.88
CA PHE A 515 -22.38 13.01 -17.36
C PHE A 515 -23.21 13.44 -16.15
N GLU A 516 -23.50 14.75 -16.01
CA GLU A 516 -24.53 15.18 -15.08
C GLU A 516 -25.84 14.49 -15.49
N GLU A 517 -26.39 13.65 -14.60
CA GLU A 517 -27.75 13.17 -14.82
C GLU A 517 -28.63 14.41 -14.97
N ALA A 518 -29.24 14.57 -16.14
CA ALA A 518 -30.15 15.68 -16.37
C ALA A 518 -31.19 15.63 -15.24
N LYS A 519 -31.10 16.59 -14.33
CA LYS A 519 -32.06 16.71 -13.24
C LYS A 519 -33.44 16.65 -13.91
N PRO A 520 -34.33 15.69 -13.56
CA PRO A 520 -35.60 15.58 -14.21
C PRO A 520 -36.21 16.96 -14.20
N GLU A 521 -36.50 17.56 -15.39
CA GLU A 521 -37.20 18.84 -15.47
C GLU A 521 -38.43 18.67 -14.60
N ALA A 522 -38.53 19.51 -13.56
CA ALA A 522 -39.69 19.52 -12.69
C ALA A 522 -40.91 19.71 -13.58
N ASN A 523 -41.73 18.66 -13.66
CA ASN A 523 -42.93 18.63 -14.48
C ASN A 523 -43.76 19.89 -14.15
N PRO A 524 -43.99 20.84 -15.07
CA PRO A 524 -44.68 22.09 -14.76
C PRO A 524 -46.19 21.94 -14.50
N GLU A 525 -46.71 20.71 -14.42
CA GLU A 525 -48.14 20.42 -14.20
C GLU A 525 -48.42 19.74 -12.85
N GLU A 526 -48.09 20.39 -11.74
CA GLU A 526 -48.86 20.25 -10.50
C GLU A 526 -49.02 21.63 -9.86
N ALA A 527 -49.92 22.43 -10.44
CA ALA A 527 -50.45 23.62 -9.79
C ALA A 527 -51.28 23.20 -8.59
N THR A 528 -50.68 23.18 -7.40
CA THR A 528 -51.41 23.06 -6.16
C THR A 528 -52.38 24.24 -6.00
N PRO A 529 -53.65 24.01 -5.56
CA PRO A 529 -54.63 25.07 -5.44
C PRO A 529 -54.21 26.04 -4.32
N VAL A 530 -54.28 27.33 -4.66
CA VAL A 530 -54.04 28.45 -3.75
C VAL A 530 -55.08 28.43 -2.64
N VAL A 531 -54.72 28.02 -1.42
CA VAL A 531 -55.51 28.19 -0.22
C VAL A 531 -55.20 29.59 0.35
N LYS A 532 -56.23 30.46 0.36
CA LYS A 532 -56.17 31.77 1.00
C LYS A 532 -55.85 31.65 2.49
N PRO A 533 -54.94 32.48 3.04
CA PRO A 533 -54.67 32.45 4.47
C PRO A 533 -55.77 33.13 5.28
N ALA A 534 -56.25 32.42 6.29
CA ALA A 534 -57.10 32.99 7.35
C ALA A 534 -56.26 33.88 8.29
N LYS A 535 -56.85 35.01 8.66
CA LYS A 535 -56.25 35.96 9.60
C LYS A 535 -56.01 35.31 10.96
N GLN A 536 -54.82 35.48 11.49
CA GLN A 536 -54.54 35.15 12.89
C GLN A 536 -53.96 36.34 13.63
N GLN A 537 -54.49 36.47 14.83
CA GLN A 537 -54.31 37.61 15.75
C GLN A 537 -52.90 37.58 16.40
N THR A 538 -52.49 38.81 16.68
CA THR A 538 -51.33 39.22 17.46
C THR A 538 -51.36 38.72 18.91
N LEU A 539 -50.28 38.21 19.44
CA LEU A 539 -49.98 38.32 20.88
C LEU A 539 -48.53 38.77 21.07
N VAL A 540 -48.39 39.86 21.79
CA VAL A 540 -47.17 40.60 22.13
C VAL A 540 -46.68 40.10 23.50
N THR A 541 -45.39 39.81 23.63
CA THR A 541 -44.49 40.01 24.79
C THR A 541 -43.09 39.58 24.34
N GLY A 542 -42.06 40.33 24.39
CA GLY A 542 -41.50 41.33 25.24
C GLY A 542 -40.18 40.82 25.81
N ALA A 543 -39.05 41.45 25.43
CA ALA A 543 -37.75 41.65 26.06
C ALA A 543 -36.56 41.16 25.20
N LYS A 544 -35.88 42.03 24.56
CA LYS A 544 -34.73 42.91 24.84
C LYS A 544 -33.47 42.19 25.37
N ALA A 545 -32.46 42.12 24.51
CA ALA A 545 -31.06 42.52 24.75
C ALA A 545 -30.17 42.28 23.51
N GLU A 546 -29.59 43.32 23.04
CA GLU A 546 -28.42 43.49 22.16
C GLU A 546 -27.15 43.57 23.02
N PRO A 547 -25.93 43.81 22.52
CA PRO A 547 -25.25 43.48 21.24
C PRO A 547 -23.81 42.94 21.44
N ALA A 548 -23.10 42.64 20.39
CA ALA A 548 -21.75 43.13 20.04
C ALA A 548 -20.97 42.16 19.13
N GLU A 549 -20.70 42.63 17.93
CA GLU A 549 -19.42 42.81 17.23
C GLU A 549 -18.35 41.68 17.33
N ALA A 550 -17.77 41.22 16.24
CA ALA A 550 -16.88 41.91 15.35
C ALA A 550 -16.51 41.07 14.10
N LYS A 551 -16.51 41.75 12.99
CA LYS A 551 -15.92 41.32 11.70
C LYS A 551 -14.39 41.29 11.79
N LYS A 552 -13.77 40.30 11.15
CA LYS A 552 -12.46 40.50 10.51
C LYS A 552 -12.40 39.76 9.18
N SER A 553 -12.33 40.51 8.13
CA SER A 553 -12.02 40.19 6.76
C SER A 553 -10.51 39.86 6.61
N LEU A 554 -10.18 38.86 5.81
CA LEU A 554 -8.86 38.67 5.27
C LEU A 554 -8.81 39.15 3.81
N PRO A 555 -7.67 39.71 3.36
CA PRO A 555 -7.59 40.35 2.06
C PRO A 555 -7.28 39.37 0.95
N ALA A 556 -7.86 39.65 -0.22
CA ALA A 556 -7.49 39.09 -1.49
C ALA A 556 -6.17 39.71 -1.96
N THR A 557 -5.22 38.90 -2.43
CA THR A 557 -4.18 39.37 -3.33
C THR A 557 -4.21 38.47 -4.54
N GLY A 558 -4.58 39.09 -5.66
CA GLY A 558 -4.32 38.57 -6.99
C GLY A 558 -2.87 38.85 -7.37
N ASP A 559 -2.33 38.07 -8.26
CA ASP A 559 -1.88 38.63 -9.54
C ASP A 559 -1.59 37.50 -10.51
N ALA A 560 -2.11 37.65 -11.71
CA ALA A 560 -1.84 36.80 -12.85
C ALA A 560 -0.66 37.41 -13.61
N SER A 561 0.38 36.63 -13.85
CA SER A 561 1.34 36.95 -14.89
C SER A 561 1.36 35.82 -15.91
N GLN A 562 0.82 36.11 -17.08
CA GLN A 562 1.01 35.33 -18.31
C GLN A 562 2.49 35.35 -18.70
N VAL A 563 3.06 34.16 -18.89
CA VAL A 563 4.28 34.02 -19.69
C VAL A 563 3.95 32.98 -20.77
N GLY A 564 3.96 33.44 -22.02
CA GLY A 564 3.81 32.60 -23.19
C GLY A 564 5.07 31.78 -23.41
N PHE A 565 4.91 30.51 -23.63
CA PHE A 565 5.99 29.65 -24.14
C PHE A 565 5.68 29.21 -25.57
N ALA A 566 6.66 29.40 -26.40
CA ALA A 566 6.66 29.03 -27.82
C ALA A 566 6.96 27.53 -28.00
N ALA A 567 6.37 26.98 -29.03
CA ALA A 567 6.47 25.61 -29.49
C ALA A 567 7.92 25.17 -29.77
N THR A 568 8.45 24.25 -28.95
CA THR A 568 9.63 23.43 -29.27
C THR A 568 9.58 22.03 -28.59
N ALA A 569 8.40 21.49 -28.32
CA ALA A 569 8.24 20.29 -27.48
C ALA A 569 8.14 18.95 -28.24
N PHE A 570 8.34 18.91 -29.57
CA PHE A 570 7.98 17.71 -30.36
C PHE A 570 9.06 16.62 -30.51
N ALA A 571 10.31 16.89 -30.13
CA ALA A 571 11.36 15.87 -30.24
C ALA A 571 11.54 14.99 -28.99
N GLY A 572 10.97 15.40 -27.84
CA GLY A 572 11.20 14.74 -26.54
C GLY A 572 10.41 13.46 -26.32
N VAL A 573 9.17 13.39 -26.81
CA VAL A 573 8.26 12.25 -26.50
C VAL A 573 8.77 10.93 -27.07
N ALA A 574 9.30 10.95 -28.27
CA ALA A 574 9.83 9.75 -28.92
C ALA A 574 11.10 9.20 -28.24
N ALA A 575 11.95 10.09 -27.71
CA ALA A 575 13.17 9.70 -26.98
C ALA A 575 12.84 9.12 -25.59
N ALA A 576 11.76 9.60 -24.93
CA ALA A 576 11.34 9.13 -23.63
C ALA A 576 10.85 7.68 -23.67
N PHE A 577 10.09 7.28 -24.70
CA PHE A 577 9.62 5.89 -24.86
C PHE A 577 10.76 4.90 -25.18
N ALA A 578 11.77 5.33 -25.93
CA ALA A 578 12.96 4.52 -26.17
C ALA A 578 13.77 4.24 -24.89
N SER A 579 13.74 5.19 -23.95
CA SER A 579 14.46 5.08 -22.68
C SER A 579 13.79 4.10 -21.72
N LEU A 580 12.45 4.00 -21.72
CA LEU A 580 11.71 3.07 -20.86
C LEU A 580 12.07 1.60 -21.17
N ALA A 581 12.17 1.24 -22.45
CA ALA A 581 12.51 -0.14 -22.82
C ALA A 581 13.98 -0.50 -22.50
N ALA A 582 14.90 0.46 -22.57
CA ALA A 582 16.31 0.24 -22.22
C ALA A 582 16.50 0.08 -20.68
N LEU A 583 15.72 0.83 -19.88
CA LEU A 583 15.69 0.71 -18.42
C LEU A 583 15.07 -0.63 -18.00
N LEU A 584 14.01 -1.07 -18.66
CA LEU A 584 13.32 -2.33 -18.41
C LEU A 584 14.22 -3.55 -18.63
N THR A 585 15.05 -3.53 -19.68
CA THR A 585 16.05 -4.60 -19.89
C THR A 585 17.17 -4.58 -18.85
N GLY A 586 17.55 -3.40 -18.36
CA GLY A 586 18.54 -3.24 -17.29
C GLY A 586 18.03 -3.79 -15.94
N PHE A 587 16.76 -3.54 -15.62
CA PHE A 587 16.12 -3.99 -14.37
C PHE A 587 15.93 -5.52 -14.34
N ILE A 588 15.49 -6.12 -15.44
CA ILE A 588 15.40 -7.59 -15.58
C ILE A 588 16.77 -8.25 -15.45
N ALA A 589 17.84 -7.62 -15.94
CA ALA A 589 19.19 -8.14 -15.82
C ALA A 589 19.75 -8.03 -14.39
N ARG A 590 19.32 -7.02 -13.62
CA ARG A 590 19.73 -6.84 -12.22
C ARG A 590 19.03 -7.86 -11.31
N ARG A 591 17.73 -8.08 -11.52
CA ARG A 591 16.92 -9.04 -10.72
C ARG A 591 17.30 -10.52 -10.95
N LYS A 592 17.98 -10.86 -12.05
CA LYS A 592 18.53 -12.22 -12.28
C LYS A 592 19.88 -12.47 -11.58
N ARG A 593 20.44 -11.46 -10.89
CA ARG A 593 21.72 -11.58 -10.14
C ARG A 593 21.55 -11.53 -8.62
N GLU A 594 20.37 -11.23 -8.13
CA GLU A 594 19.91 -11.38 -6.75
C GLU A 594 18.97 -12.60 -6.64
#